data_6894deb27bb015344e3647aa59aae366
#
_entry.id   6894deb27bb015344e3647aa59aae366
#
_cell.length_a   1.000
_cell.length_b   1.000
_cell.length_c   1.000
_cell.angle_alpha   90.00
_cell.angle_beta   90.00
_cell.angle_gamma   90.00
#
_symmetry.space_group_name_H-M   'P 1'
#
loop_
_entity.id
_entity.type
_entity.pdbx_description
1 polymer ?
#
loop_
_entity_poly.entity_id
_entity_poly.type
_entity_poly.pdbx_seq_one_letter_code
_entity_poly.pdbx_strand_id
1 'polypeptide(L)'
;MKVSVIIPSLNPDNKLVAVVDALLEEGFKDIIIVNDGSDEEHMAPFKEVAAHSECTILTHEVNKGKGRGLKTAFEFCLENRKDIDGVVTVDGDNQHRAKD
;
A
#
# COMPACT_ATOMS: atom_id res chain seq x y z
N MET A 1 8.99 13.84 11.45
CA MET A 1 9.27 13.45 10.05
C MET A 1 8.03 12.92 9.39
N LYS A 2 7.73 13.39 8.19
CA LYS A 2 6.56 12.94 7.44
C LYS A 2 6.99 11.94 6.38
N VAL A 3 6.46 10.73 6.49
CA VAL A 3 6.83 9.64 5.60
C VAL A 3 5.57 9.00 5.03
N SER A 4 5.56 8.72 3.74
CA SER A 4 4.50 7.95 3.11
C SER A 4 4.97 6.52 2.94
N VAL A 5 4.11 5.58 3.28
CA VAL A 5 4.39 4.15 3.12
C VAL A 5 3.66 3.66 1.88
N ILE A 6 4.35 2.95 1.02
CA ILE A 6 3.78 2.43 -0.23
C ILE A 6 3.74 0.91 -0.16
N ILE A 7 2.57 0.34 -0.40
CA ILE A 7 2.37 -1.11 -0.36
C ILE A 7 1.76 -1.56 -1.69
N PRO A 8 2.60 -2.05 -2.62
CA PRO A 8 2.04 -2.65 -3.85
C PRO A 8 1.46 -4.02 -3.54
N SER A 9 0.27 -4.30 -4.06
CA SER A 9 -0.45 -5.53 -3.73
C SER A 9 -1.16 -6.10 -4.94
N LEU A 10 -1.10 -7.43 -5.06
CA LEU A 10 -1.84 -8.15 -6.08
C LEU A 10 -2.47 -9.35 -5.40
N ASN A 11 -3.80 -9.44 -5.49
CA ASN A 11 -4.57 -10.54 -4.90
C ASN A 11 -4.16 -10.78 -3.44
N PRO A 12 -4.22 -9.74 -2.61
CA PRO A 12 -3.78 -9.90 -1.21
C PRO A 12 -4.76 -10.74 -0.41
N ASP A 13 -4.28 -11.20 0.74
CA ASP A 13 -5.13 -11.86 1.70
C ASP A 13 -5.14 -11.04 3.01
N ASN A 14 -5.49 -11.68 4.11
CA ASN A 14 -5.58 -10.97 5.40
C ASN A 14 -4.24 -10.42 5.86
N LYS A 15 -3.14 -10.87 5.27
CA LYS A 15 -1.83 -10.33 5.63
C LYS A 15 -1.71 -8.85 5.32
N LEU A 16 -2.39 -8.39 4.24
CA LEU A 16 -2.38 -6.97 3.94
C LEU A 16 -2.99 -6.18 5.09
N VAL A 17 -4.10 -6.65 5.62
CA VAL A 17 -4.75 -5.98 6.75
C VAL A 17 -3.82 -5.94 7.94
N ALA A 18 -3.15 -7.07 8.23
CA ALA A 18 -2.23 -7.14 9.36
C ALA A 18 -1.06 -6.18 9.20
N VAL A 19 -0.53 -6.07 7.98
CA VAL A 19 0.59 -5.16 7.71
C VAL A 19 0.14 -3.71 7.95
N VAL A 20 -1.03 -3.35 7.45
CA VAL A 20 -1.53 -1.99 7.62
C VAL A 20 -1.77 -1.69 9.09
N ASP A 21 -2.39 -2.62 9.82
CA ASP A 21 -2.64 -2.42 11.24
C ASP A 21 -1.34 -2.20 12.01
N ALA A 22 -0.31 -3.00 11.69
CA ALA A 22 0.97 -2.84 12.36
C ALA A 22 1.60 -1.48 12.06
N LEU A 23 1.49 -1.02 10.82
CA LEU A 23 2.03 0.29 10.46
C LEU A 23 1.31 1.42 11.18
N LEU A 24 -0.01 1.31 11.30
CA LEU A 24 -0.78 2.32 12.03
C LEU A 24 -0.40 2.33 13.50
N GLU A 25 -0.16 1.17 14.09
CA GLU A 25 0.28 1.09 15.47
C GLU A 25 1.64 1.74 15.68
N GLU A 26 2.50 1.69 14.66
CA GLU A 26 3.81 2.31 14.75
C GLU A 26 3.77 3.82 14.54
N GLY A 27 2.61 4.35 14.19
CA GLY A 27 2.45 5.78 14.07
C GLY A 27 2.52 6.33 12.66
N PHE A 28 2.57 5.45 11.65
CA PHE A 28 2.53 5.92 10.26
C PHE A 28 1.11 6.42 9.97
N LYS A 29 1.02 7.55 9.31
CA LYS A 29 -0.27 8.20 9.08
C LYS A 29 -0.60 8.41 7.62
N ASP A 30 0.27 7.97 6.72
CA ASP A 30 0.01 8.08 5.28
C ASP A 30 0.45 6.80 4.63
N ILE A 31 -0.52 5.95 4.32
CA ILE A 31 -0.28 4.63 3.75
C ILE A 31 -0.96 4.56 2.40
N ILE A 32 -0.18 4.34 1.35
CA ILE A 32 -0.67 4.29 -0.01
C ILE A 32 -0.59 2.85 -0.49
N ILE A 33 -1.73 2.26 -0.76
CA ILE A 33 -1.81 0.86 -1.19
C ILE A 33 -2.13 0.86 -2.67
N VAL A 34 -1.29 0.19 -3.47
CA VAL A 34 -1.53 0.08 -4.90
C VAL A 34 -2.13 -1.29 -5.19
N ASN A 35 -3.37 -1.28 -5.65
CA ASN A 35 -4.07 -2.49 -6.08
C ASN A 35 -3.72 -2.70 -7.55
N ASP A 36 -2.84 -3.65 -7.84
CA ASP A 36 -2.29 -3.84 -9.17
C ASP A 36 -3.11 -4.84 -9.98
N GLY A 37 -4.39 -4.55 -10.15
CA GLY A 37 -5.26 -5.37 -10.98
C GLY A 37 -5.71 -6.65 -10.30
N SER A 38 -5.99 -6.60 -9.00
CA SER A 38 -6.46 -7.77 -8.27
C SER A 38 -7.83 -8.21 -8.74
N ASP A 39 -8.07 -9.51 -8.62
CA ASP A 39 -9.38 -10.10 -8.94
C ASP A 39 -10.43 -9.67 -7.94
N GLU A 40 -11.67 -9.72 -8.37
CA GLU A 40 -12.80 -9.34 -7.53
C GLU A 40 -12.84 -10.12 -6.23
N GLU A 41 -12.46 -11.39 -6.29
CA GLU A 41 -12.45 -12.25 -5.10
C GLU A 41 -11.47 -11.80 -4.04
N HIS A 42 -10.49 -10.98 -4.42
CA HIS A 42 -9.44 -10.55 -3.51
C HIS A 42 -9.58 -9.09 -3.10
N MET A 43 -10.77 -8.53 -3.27
CA MET A 43 -10.95 -7.11 -2.95
C MET A 43 -11.26 -6.85 -1.48
N ALA A 44 -11.65 -7.87 -0.72
CA ALA A 44 -12.04 -7.67 0.68
C ALA A 44 -10.94 -7.01 1.52
N PRO A 45 -9.66 -7.44 1.41
CA PRO A 45 -8.62 -6.75 2.20
C PRO A 45 -8.50 -5.27 1.87
N PHE A 46 -8.68 -4.90 0.58
CA PHE A 46 -8.62 -3.49 0.21
C PHE A 46 -9.76 -2.71 0.84
N LYS A 47 -10.97 -3.29 0.86
CA LYS A 47 -12.11 -2.61 1.45
C LYS A 47 -11.92 -2.42 2.95
N GLU A 48 -11.30 -3.40 3.58
CA GLU A 48 -11.09 -3.32 5.01
C GLU A 48 -10.09 -2.24 5.37
N VAL A 49 -8.96 -2.16 4.64
CA VAL A 49 -7.97 -1.14 4.94
C VAL A 49 -8.45 0.24 4.51
N ALA A 50 -9.31 0.32 3.51
CA ALA A 50 -9.84 1.61 3.07
C ALA A 50 -10.71 2.27 4.12
N ALA A 51 -11.16 1.53 5.14
CA ALA A 51 -11.91 2.11 6.24
C ALA A 51 -11.06 3.05 7.10
N HIS A 52 -9.74 2.92 7.04
CA HIS A 52 -8.86 3.82 7.79
C HIS A 52 -8.61 5.08 6.97
N SER A 53 -8.79 6.24 7.60
CA SER A 53 -8.59 7.51 6.90
C SER A 53 -7.13 7.74 6.51
N GLU A 54 -6.21 7.04 7.15
CA GLU A 54 -4.77 7.15 6.84
C GLU A 54 -4.40 6.42 5.54
N CYS A 55 -5.30 5.61 5.00
CA CYS A 55 -4.99 4.77 3.85
C CYS A 55 -5.61 5.33 2.58
N THR A 56 -4.83 5.29 1.50
CA THR A 56 -5.28 5.68 0.17
C THR A 56 -5.07 4.48 -0.76
N ILE A 57 -6.08 4.13 -1.53
CA ILE A 57 -6.00 3.01 -2.46
C ILE A 57 -5.90 3.55 -3.87
N LEU A 58 -4.83 3.17 -4.57
CA LEU A 58 -4.66 3.46 -5.99
C LEU A 58 -4.88 2.16 -6.75
N THR A 59 -5.70 2.17 -7.78
CA THR A 59 -6.10 0.95 -8.47
C THR A 59 -5.68 0.98 -9.92
N HIS A 60 -4.99 -0.07 -10.36
CA HIS A 60 -4.78 -0.35 -11.78
C HIS A 60 -5.89 -1.29 -12.23
N GLU A 61 -6.43 -1.06 -13.41
CA GLU A 61 -7.48 -1.92 -13.93
C GLU A 61 -6.96 -3.28 -14.32
N VAL A 62 -5.69 -3.34 -14.72
CA VAL A 62 -5.04 -4.60 -15.07
C VAL A 62 -3.69 -4.66 -14.38
N ASN A 63 -3.18 -5.87 -14.23
CA ASN A 63 -1.87 -6.07 -13.62
C ASN A 63 -0.78 -5.47 -14.50
N LYS A 64 -0.02 -4.55 -13.94
CA LYS A 64 1.07 -3.88 -14.66
C LYS A 64 2.43 -4.18 -14.04
N GLY A 65 2.45 -4.99 -12.99
CA GLY A 65 3.67 -5.38 -12.34
C GLY A 65 4.03 -4.48 -11.17
N LYS A 66 4.85 -5.03 -10.27
CA LYS A 66 5.21 -4.33 -9.04
C LYS A 66 5.95 -3.03 -9.32
N GLY A 67 6.85 -3.03 -10.30
CA GLY A 67 7.60 -1.82 -10.63
C GLY A 67 6.69 -0.68 -11.09
N ARG A 68 5.68 -1.00 -11.88
CA ARG A 68 4.74 0.02 -12.32
C ARG A 68 3.90 0.50 -11.15
N GLY A 69 3.56 -0.40 -10.22
CA GLY A 69 2.81 -0.01 -9.02
C GLY A 69 3.59 0.98 -8.19
N LEU A 70 4.87 0.73 -8.00
CA LEU A 70 5.72 1.66 -7.26
C LEU A 70 5.80 3.01 -7.97
N LYS A 71 5.94 2.99 -9.29
CA LYS A 71 6.01 4.23 -10.05
C LYS A 71 4.73 5.04 -9.92
N THR A 72 3.58 4.37 -10.00
CA THR A 72 2.29 5.03 -9.84
C THR A 72 2.20 5.71 -8.49
N ALA A 73 2.64 5.02 -7.42
CA ALA A 73 2.59 5.57 -6.08
C ALA A 73 3.55 6.74 -5.92
N PHE A 74 4.74 6.64 -6.49
CA PHE A 74 5.69 7.75 -6.42
C PHE A 74 5.14 8.99 -7.12
N GLU A 75 4.52 8.81 -8.28
CA GLU A 75 3.91 9.93 -9.01
C GLU A 75 2.79 10.56 -8.20
N PHE A 76 1.98 9.72 -7.55
CA PHE A 76 0.93 10.21 -6.67
C PHE A 76 1.53 11.06 -5.55
N CYS A 77 2.62 10.61 -4.94
CA CYS A 77 3.26 11.35 -3.86
C CYS A 77 3.81 12.67 -4.35
N LEU A 78 4.42 12.68 -5.53
CA LEU A 78 4.95 13.92 -6.08
C LEU A 78 3.87 14.96 -6.30
N GLU A 79 2.67 14.52 -6.65
CA GLU A 79 1.58 15.43 -6.94
C GLU A 79 0.79 15.83 -5.69
N ASN A 80 0.68 14.91 -4.73
CA ASN A 80 -0.26 15.08 -3.64
C ASN A 80 0.39 15.13 -2.26
N ARG A 81 1.68 14.83 -2.15
CA ARG A 81 2.37 14.77 -0.86
C ARG A 81 3.66 15.56 -0.94
N LYS A 82 3.53 16.86 -1.16
CA LYS A 82 4.70 17.69 -1.43
C LYS A 82 5.51 18.01 -0.18
N ASP A 83 4.96 17.75 0.98
CA ASP A 83 5.62 18.08 2.24
C ASP A 83 6.20 16.86 2.96
N ILE A 84 6.27 15.70 2.29
CA ILE A 84 6.85 14.53 2.94
C ILE A 84 8.36 14.54 2.87
N ASP A 85 8.98 13.90 3.86
CA ASP A 85 10.43 13.81 3.96
C ASP A 85 10.99 12.59 3.27
N GLY A 86 10.15 11.57 3.04
CA GLY A 86 10.62 10.37 2.39
C GLY A 86 9.50 9.38 2.17
N VAL A 87 9.86 8.27 1.51
CA VAL A 87 8.93 7.20 1.18
C VAL A 87 9.54 5.88 1.60
N VAL A 88 8.70 5.00 2.14
CA VAL A 88 9.12 3.65 2.54
C VAL A 88 8.23 2.68 1.76
N THR A 89 8.82 1.64 1.19
CA THR A 89 8.05 0.61 0.52
C THR A 89 7.99 -0.63 1.39
N VAL A 90 6.82 -1.26 1.45
CA VAL A 90 6.59 -2.44 2.26
C VAL A 90 5.90 -3.48 1.39
N ASP A 91 6.28 -4.74 1.55
CA ASP A 91 5.68 -5.82 0.80
C ASP A 91 4.33 -6.17 1.43
N GLY A 92 3.26 -6.02 0.65
CA GLY A 92 1.91 -6.23 1.17
C GLY A 92 1.54 -7.67 1.40
N ASP A 93 2.21 -8.61 0.73
CA ASP A 93 1.88 -10.01 0.93
C ASP A 93 2.76 -10.66 2.00
N ASN A 94 3.75 -9.95 2.50
CA ASN A 94 4.52 -10.36 3.67
C ASN A 94 5.07 -11.76 3.56
N GLN A 95 5.65 -12.07 2.43
CA GLN A 95 6.11 -13.42 2.20
C GLN A 95 7.41 -13.76 2.87
N HIS A 96 8.06 -12.83 3.39
CA HIS A 96 9.25 -13.18 4.07
C HIS A 96 9.40 -12.42 5.28
N ARG A 97 9.57 -12.78 5.79
CA ARG A 97 9.64 -12.19 6.72
C ARG A 97 10.72 -11.84 7.13
N ALA A 98 10.49 -11.72 7.25
CA ALA A 98 11.21 -11.54 7.57
C ALA A 98 12.19 -11.82 8.11
N LYS A 99 12.46 -12.24 8.05
CA LYS A 99 13.39 -12.57 8.48
C LYS A 99 14.29 -12.37 8.06
N ASP A 100 14.04 -12.05 7.67
CA ASP A 100 14.70 -11.91 7.38
C ASP A 100 14.92 -11.34 7.30
#